data_f46b8ec5769dde76963998b1e7ed299f
#
_entry.id   f46b8ec5769dde76963998b1e7ed299f
#
_cell.length_a   1.000
_cell.length_b   1.000
_cell.length_c   1.000
_cell.angle_alpha   90.00
_cell.angle_beta   90.00
_cell.angle_gamma   90.00
#
_symmetry.space_group_name_H-M   'P 1'
#
loop_
_entity.id
_entity.type
_entity.pdbx_description
1 polymer ?
#
loop_
_entity_poly.entity_id
_entity_poly.type
_entity_poly.pdbx_seq_one_letter_code
_entity_poly.pdbx_strand_id
1 'polypeptide(L)'
;MAGSPTIAAIFGARPSGSPSVAAVFGARPSGPPSPSALFAQRVVVGVGDMAVSNQPAVTLSTYALGSCVGIVVYDPVAHAAGLLHIMLPESKISPDKAIAQPAMFADTGLPLLFRAVLGLKGERARLRVLIAGGASVLSGSDSFKIGERNIRATLDWLTRNGFSARNQVTGGTVNRTLHLDVSNGTLTLKAPDANLAFGLGA
;
A
#
# COMPACT_ATOMS: atom_id res chain seq x y z
N MET A 1 29.28 19.13 4.25
CA MET A 1 27.89 18.94 4.63
C MET A 1 27.14 18.48 3.39
N ALA A 2 26.88 17.19 3.27
CA ALA A 2 26.17 16.61 2.12
C ALA A 2 24.69 16.63 2.44
N GLY A 3 23.91 17.43 1.68
CA GLY A 3 22.46 17.46 1.77
C GLY A 3 21.85 16.13 1.36
N SER A 4 20.94 15.59 2.17
CA SER A 4 20.14 14.41 1.83
C SER A 4 19.32 14.70 0.57
N PRO A 5 19.30 13.81 -0.43
CA PRO A 5 18.52 14.03 -1.64
C PRO A 5 17.02 14.03 -1.31
N THR A 6 16.34 15.04 -1.78
CA THR A 6 14.88 15.14 -1.73
C THR A 6 14.27 13.97 -2.53
N ILE A 7 13.18 13.36 -2.04
CA ILE A 7 12.51 12.20 -2.64
C ILE A 7 12.18 12.40 -4.14
N ALA A 8 11.97 13.64 -4.58
CA ALA A 8 11.78 13.99 -5.99
C ALA A 8 12.96 13.61 -6.91
N ALA A 9 14.16 13.47 -6.37
CA ALA A 9 15.36 13.09 -7.12
C ALA A 9 15.50 11.57 -7.32
N ILE A 10 14.69 10.75 -6.62
CA ILE A 10 14.74 9.30 -6.71
C ILE A 10 13.80 8.78 -7.82
N PHE A 11 12.79 9.56 -8.16
CA PHE A 11 11.87 9.27 -9.26
C PHE A 11 12.25 10.16 -10.45
N GLY A 12 13.03 9.62 -11.37
CA GLY A 12 13.42 10.32 -12.61
C GLY A 12 12.20 10.90 -13.34
N ALA A 13 12.43 11.91 -14.19
CA ALA A 13 11.41 12.62 -14.95
C ALA A 13 10.44 11.64 -15.64
N ARG A 14 9.14 11.81 -15.40
CA ARG A 14 8.08 10.95 -15.89
C ARG A 14 7.84 11.14 -17.39
N PRO A 15 7.55 10.07 -18.15
CA PRO A 15 6.86 10.21 -19.41
C PRO A 15 5.41 10.70 -19.17
N SER A 16 4.96 11.66 -19.96
CA SER A 16 3.60 12.20 -19.93
C SER A 16 2.58 11.07 -20.18
N GLY A 17 1.74 10.75 -19.17
CA GLY A 17 0.64 9.82 -19.32
C GLY A 17 0.55 8.66 -18.32
N SER A 18 1.49 8.51 -17.38
CA SER A 18 1.41 7.47 -16.35
C SER A 18 0.58 7.91 -15.13
N PRO A 19 -0.25 7.02 -14.53
CA PRO A 19 -0.97 7.33 -13.30
C PRO A 19 0.03 7.62 -12.17
N SER A 20 -0.26 8.68 -11.43
CA SER A 20 0.67 9.23 -10.45
C SER A 20 0.72 8.42 -9.16
N VAL A 21 1.93 8.06 -8.72
CA VAL A 21 2.17 7.71 -7.31
C VAL A 21 1.87 8.96 -6.46
N ALA A 22 0.73 8.97 -5.77
CA ALA A 22 0.34 10.09 -4.93
C ALA A 22 1.07 10.00 -3.58
N ALA A 23 2.27 10.56 -3.49
CA ALA A 23 2.87 10.90 -2.22
C ALA A 23 2.28 12.25 -1.78
N VAL A 24 1.39 12.24 -0.79
CA VAL A 24 0.83 13.47 -0.23
C VAL A 24 1.79 14.02 0.82
N PHE A 25 2.73 14.85 0.39
CA PHE A 25 3.57 15.64 1.28
C PHE A 25 2.86 16.96 1.56
N GLY A 26 2.24 17.09 2.73
CA GLY A 26 1.63 18.34 3.15
C GLY A 26 2.63 19.23 3.88
N ALA A 27 2.89 20.45 3.37
CA ALA A 27 3.35 21.54 4.21
C ALA A 27 2.25 21.87 5.25
N ARG A 28 2.60 22.10 6.51
CA ARG A 28 1.63 22.56 7.52
C ARG A 28 1.02 23.89 7.03
N PRO A 29 -0.30 24.00 6.89
CA PRO A 29 -0.91 25.27 6.60
C PRO A 29 -0.71 26.22 7.79
N SER A 30 -0.08 27.36 7.55
CA SER A 30 0.00 28.47 8.48
C SER A 30 -1.28 29.32 8.35
N GLY A 31 -2.31 28.97 9.12
CA GLY A 31 -3.58 29.70 9.13
C GLY A 31 -4.67 28.92 9.88
N PRO A 32 -5.82 29.57 10.22
CA PRO A 32 -6.94 28.84 10.80
C PRO A 32 -7.37 27.72 9.83
N PRO A 33 -7.76 26.53 10.34
CA PRO A 33 -8.13 25.40 9.49
C PRO A 33 -9.28 25.84 8.57
N SER A 34 -9.09 25.67 7.26
CA SER A 34 -10.18 25.86 6.31
C SER A 34 -11.28 24.82 6.57
N PRO A 35 -12.54 25.09 6.23
CA PRO A 35 -13.62 24.11 6.36
C PRO A 35 -13.31 22.76 5.70
N SER A 36 -12.51 22.73 4.64
CA SER A 36 -12.03 21.50 3.99
C SER A 36 -11.02 20.70 4.81
N ALA A 37 -10.34 21.32 5.80
CA ALA A 37 -9.48 20.58 6.74
C ALA A 37 -10.27 19.81 7.81
N LEU A 38 -11.57 20.05 7.92
CA LEU A 38 -12.48 19.31 8.81
C LEU A 38 -12.99 18.00 8.19
N PHE A 39 -12.75 17.77 6.89
CA PHE A 39 -13.17 16.55 6.21
C PHE A 39 -11.97 15.62 6.00
N ALA A 40 -12.09 14.40 6.50
CA ALA A 40 -11.09 13.33 6.26
C ALA A 40 -10.86 13.16 4.74
N GLN A 41 -9.65 13.39 4.29
CA GLN A 41 -9.28 13.26 2.89
C GLN A 41 -9.07 11.77 2.56
N ARG A 42 -9.84 11.25 1.61
CA ARG A 42 -9.65 9.90 1.11
C ARG A 42 -8.73 9.87 -0.10
N VAL A 43 -7.64 9.14 0.03
CA VAL A 43 -6.71 8.84 -1.07
C VAL A 43 -6.99 7.42 -1.56
N VAL A 44 -7.38 7.28 -2.82
CA VAL A 44 -7.69 6.00 -3.44
C VAL A 44 -6.45 5.47 -4.16
N VAL A 45 -6.03 4.26 -3.79
CA VAL A 45 -4.94 3.52 -4.40
C VAL A 45 -5.52 2.55 -5.41
N GLY A 46 -5.24 2.78 -6.68
CA GLY A 46 -5.67 1.92 -7.79
C GLY A 46 -4.82 0.66 -7.94
N VAL A 47 -5.19 -0.20 -8.89
CA VAL A 47 -4.42 -1.40 -9.22
C VAL A 47 -3.04 -1.02 -9.76
N GLY A 48 -1.99 -1.61 -9.21
CA GLY A 48 -0.60 -1.32 -9.59
C GLY A 48 -0.11 0.05 -9.11
N ASP A 49 -0.75 0.62 -8.08
CA ASP A 49 -0.40 1.90 -7.50
C ASP A 49 -0.11 1.79 -6.00
N MET A 50 0.44 2.84 -5.42
CA MET A 50 0.68 2.97 -3.98
C MET A 50 0.51 4.42 -3.53
N ALA A 51 0.17 4.57 -2.25
CA ALA A 51 0.19 5.87 -1.58
C ALA A 51 0.77 5.74 -0.18
N VAL A 52 1.43 6.81 0.29
CA VAL A 52 1.93 6.93 1.65
C VAL A 52 1.53 8.27 2.23
N SER A 53 1.27 8.31 3.53
CA SER A 53 0.91 9.55 4.24
C SER A 53 1.27 9.45 5.72
N ASN A 54 1.58 10.59 6.33
CA ASN A 54 1.63 10.76 7.79
C ASN A 54 0.67 11.87 8.25
N GLN A 55 -0.29 12.24 7.40
CA GLN A 55 -1.29 13.28 7.69
C GLN A 55 -2.50 12.65 8.40
N PRO A 56 -2.84 13.08 9.64
CA PRO A 56 -3.94 12.47 10.39
C PRO A 56 -5.32 12.60 9.71
N ALA A 57 -5.52 13.58 8.85
CA ALA A 57 -6.77 13.77 8.12
C ALA A 57 -6.94 12.81 6.93
N VAL A 58 -5.93 11.96 6.62
CA VAL A 58 -5.93 11.09 5.46
C VAL A 58 -6.45 9.69 5.80
N THR A 59 -7.29 9.15 4.92
CA THR A 59 -7.62 7.72 4.86
C THR A 59 -7.12 7.14 3.54
N LEU A 60 -6.20 6.19 3.60
CA LEU A 60 -5.76 5.44 2.42
C LEU A 60 -6.77 4.31 2.14
N SER A 61 -7.21 4.20 0.88
CA SER A 61 -8.25 3.23 0.53
C SER A 61 -7.91 2.50 -0.76
N THR A 62 -8.23 1.21 -0.83
CA THR A 62 -8.20 0.44 -2.08
C THR A 62 -9.39 -0.50 -2.16
N TYR A 63 -9.82 -0.79 -3.38
CA TYR A 63 -11.07 -1.50 -3.66
C TYR A 63 -10.81 -2.72 -4.54
N ALA A 64 -11.76 -3.66 -4.52
CA ALA A 64 -11.83 -4.79 -5.43
C ALA A 64 -10.57 -5.69 -5.43
N LEU A 65 -9.98 -5.92 -4.25
CA LEU A 65 -8.89 -6.88 -4.08
C LEU A 65 -9.42 -8.31 -4.28
N GLY A 66 -9.43 -8.78 -5.53
CA GLY A 66 -9.65 -10.17 -5.90
C GLY A 66 -8.35 -10.96 -5.86
N SER A 67 -7.81 -11.35 -7.01
CA SER A 67 -6.47 -11.98 -7.14
C SER A 67 -5.31 -11.02 -6.82
N CYS A 68 -5.55 -9.71 -6.85
CA CYS A 68 -4.63 -8.69 -6.37
C CYS A 68 -4.42 -8.79 -4.87
N VAL A 69 -3.28 -8.27 -4.38
CA VAL A 69 -2.99 -8.18 -2.95
C VAL A 69 -2.77 -6.72 -2.56
N GLY A 70 -3.48 -6.30 -1.50
CA GLY A 70 -3.25 -5.03 -0.82
C GLY A 70 -2.28 -5.24 0.34
N ILE A 71 -1.23 -4.42 0.39
CA ILE A 71 -0.22 -4.43 1.45
C ILE A 71 -0.31 -3.11 2.21
N VAL A 72 -0.57 -3.20 3.51
CA VAL A 72 -0.62 -2.07 4.44
C VAL A 72 0.62 -2.10 5.31
N VAL A 73 1.29 -0.95 5.43
CA VAL A 73 2.42 -0.74 6.34
C VAL A 73 2.12 0.48 7.20
N TYR A 74 2.30 0.37 8.51
CA TYR A 74 2.02 1.45 9.46
C TYR A 74 3.05 1.51 10.57
N ASP A 75 3.54 2.71 10.88
CA ASP A 75 4.32 3.01 12.09
C ASP A 75 3.44 3.77 13.08
N PRO A 76 3.16 3.20 14.29
CA PRO A 76 2.24 3.79 15.26
C PRO A 76 2.78 5.05 15.96
N VAL A 77 4.09 5.27 15.94
CA VAL A 77 4.71 6.43 16.57
C VAL A 77 4.82 7.61 15.61
N ALA A 78 5.28 7.33 14.39
CA ALA A 78 5.40 8.35 13.35
C ALA A 78 4.08 8.61 12.62
N HIS A 79 3.03 7.81 12.86
CA HIS A 79 1.80 7.76 12.07
C HIS A 79 2.07 7.63 10.56
N ALA A 80 3.22 7.04 10.22
CA ALA A 80 3.62 6.85 8.83
C ALA A 80 2.90 5.63 8.26
N ALA A 81 2.00 5.88 7.32
CA ALA A 81 1.12 4.90 6.70
C ALA A 81 1.47 4.68 5.23
N GLY A 82 1.33 3.46 4.75
CA GLY A 82 1.45 3.13 3.35
C GLY A 82 0.46 2.05 2.94
N LEU A 83 -0.05 2.16 1.72
CA LEU A 83 -0.93 1.19 1.08
C LEU A 83 -0.44 0.96 -0.36
N LEU A 84 -0.23 -0.30 -0.71
CA LEU A 84 0.19 -0.75 -2.04
C LEU A 84 -0.83 -1.77 -2.57
N HIS A 85 -1.21 -1.68 -3.84
CA HIS A 85 -2.11 -2.60 -4.53
C HIS A 85 -1.36 -3.30 -5.67
N ILE A 86 -0.76 -4.46 -5.41
CA ILE A 86 -0.08 -5.24 -6.43
C ILE A 86 -1.07 -6.08 -7.26
N MET A 87 -0.75 -6.27 -8.53
CA MET A 87 -1.50 -7.11 -9.46
C MET A 87 -0.75 -8.41 -9.81
N LEU A 88 0.58 -8.38 -9.83
CA LEU A 88 1.43 -9.46 -10.31
C LEU A 88 2.58 -9.75 -9.32
N PRO A 89 3.05 -11.02 -9.27
CA PRO A 89 4.07 -11.41 -8.30
C PRO A 89 5.48 -10.91 -8.64
N GLU A 90 5.83 -10.85 -9.94
CA GLU A 90 7.21 -10.62 -10.36
C GLU A 90 7.28 -9.74 -11.61
N SER A 91 8.21 -8.78 -11.59
CA SER A 91 8.48 -7.81 -12.66
C SER A 91 8.91 -8.46 -13.99
N LYS A 92 9.55 -9.64 -13.93
CA LYS A 92 9.95 -10.40 -15.12
C LYS A 92 8.78 -10.85 -16.02
N ILE A 93 7.54 -10.84 -15.49
CA ILE A 93 6.34 -11.16 -16.26
C ILE A 93 6.09 -10.11 -17.35
N SER A 94 6.41 -8.84 -17.07
CA SER A 94 6.28 -7.74 -18.03
C SER A 94 7.31 -6.65 -17.71
N PRO A 95 8.55 -6.76 -18.20
CA PRO A 95 9.64 -5.83 -17.88
C PRO A 95 9.32 -4.37 -18.22
N ASP A 96 8.71 -4.11 -19.36
CA ASP A 96 8.34 -2.76 -19.78
C ASP A 96 7.33 -2.11 -18.83
N LYS A 97 6.33 -2.90 -18.38
CA LYS A 97 5.39 -2.44 -17.37
C LYS A 97 6.05 -2.23 -16.02
N ALA A 98 7.03 -3.03 -15.66
CA ALA A 98 7.75 -2.89 -14.41
C ALA A 98 8.56 -1.58 -14.36
N ILE A 99 9.07 -1.12 -15.47
CA ILE A 99 9.73 0.18 -15.59
C ILE A 99 8.71 1.32 -15.46
N ALA A 100 7.58 1.23 -16.16
CA ALA A 100 6.56 2.28 -16.20
C ALA A 100 5.72 2.33 -14.90
N GLN A 101 5.42 1.17 -14.30
CA GLN A 101 4.52 1.01 -13.17
C GLN A 101 5.04 -0.03 -12.16
N PRO A 102 6.15 0.27 -11.46
CA PRO A 102 6.82 -0.70 -10.59
C PRO A 102 5.95 -1.15 -9.40
N ALA A 103 4.98 -0.35 -8.97
CA ALA A 103 4.04 -0.71 -7.91
C ALA A 103 3.07 -1.86 -8.30
N MET A 104 3.00 -2.22 -9.58
CA MET A 104 2.16 -3.31 -10.05
C MET A 104 2.65 -4.69 -9.60
N PHE A 105 3.93 -4.84 -9.30
CA PHE A 105 4.58 -6.11 -9.01
C PHE A 105 5.06 -6.18 -7.56
N ALA A 106 5.01 -7.38 -6.95
CA ALA A 106 5.44 -7.54 -5.56
C ALA A 106 6.94 -7.24 -5.37
N ASP A 107 7.79 -7.76 -6.26
CA ASP A 107 9.25 -7.63 -6.17
C ASP A 107 9.78 -6.20 -6.33
N THR A 108 9.07 -5.34 -7.05
CA THR A 108 9.43 -3.94 -7.25
C THR A 108 8.60 -2.98 -6.39
N GLY A 109 7.32 -3.26 -6.16
CA GLY A 109 6.41 -2.42 -5.39
C GLY A 109 6.69 -2.43 -3.89
N LEU A 110 6.98 -3.61 -3.31
CA LEU A 110 7.27 -3.73 -1.88
C LEU A 110 8.48 -2.89 -1.45
N PRO A 111 9.67 -2.97 -2.10
CA PRO A 111 10.79 -2.10 -1.73
C PRO A 111 10.46 -0.61 -1.85
N LEU A 112 9.62 -0.20 -2.81
CA LEU A 112 9.17 1.19 -2.94
C LEU A 112 8.28 1.61 -1.78
N LEU A 113 7.28 0.79 -1.41
CA LEU A 113 6.38 1.05 -0.30
C LEU A 113 7.16 1.22 1.02
N PHE A 114 8.01 0.25 1.36
CA PHE A 114 8.76 0.28 2.60
C PHE A 114 9.72 1.48 2.67
N ARG A 115 10.43 1.77 1.57
CA ARG A 115 11.30 2.96 1.48
C ARG A 115 10.50 4.25 1.69
N ALA A 116 9.33 4.38 1.07
CA ALA A 116 8.50 5.57 1.19
C ALA A 116 7.97 5.77 2.61
N VAL A 117 7.53 4.70 3.30
CA VAL A 117 7.09 4.78 4.70
C VAL A 117 8.24 5.13 5.65
N LEU A 118 9.43 4.55 5.45
CA LEU A 118 10.64 4.92 6.21
C LEU A 118 11.03 6.38 5.96
N GLY A 119 10.84 6.89 4.74
CA GLY A 119 11.05 8.30 4.39
C GLY A 119 10.12 9.28 5.12
N LEU A 120 8.96 8.81 5.60
CA LEU A 120 8.03 9.56 6.45
C LEU A 120 8.36 9.45 7.96
N LYS A 121 9.60 9.19 8.32
CA LYS A 121 10.09 8.96 9.69
C LYS A 121 9.57 7.67 10.34
N GLY A 122 9.07 6.74 9.55
CA GLY A 122 8.82 5.38 10.01
C GLY A 122 10.12 4.72 10.46
N GLU A 123 10.05 3.88 11.46
CA GLU A 123 11.19 3.10 11.96
C GLU A 123 10.96 1.62 11.72
N ARG A 124 11.96 0.95 11.13
CA ARG A 124 11.90 -0.45 10.74
C ARG A 124 11.36 -1.38 11.84
N ALA A 125 11.83 -1.19 13.06
CA ALA A 125 11.46 -2.02 14.22
C ALA A 125 10.00 -1.86 14.66
N ARG A 126 9.36 -0.74 14.31
CA ARG A 126 7.97 -0.43 14.67
C ARG A 126 6.97 -0.71 13.57
N LEU A 127 7.44 -0.97 12.34
CA LEU A 127 6.54 -1.20 11.21
C LEU A 127 5.64 -2.40 11.45
N ARG A 128 4.35 -2.19 11.26
CA ARG A 128 3.30 -3.20 11.32
C ARG A 128 2.74 -3.42 9.94
N VAL A 129 2.69 -4.68 9.54
CA VAL A 129 2.29 -5.06 8.19
C VAL A 129 1.03 -5.90 8.25
N LEU A 130 0.06 -5.57 7.39
CA LEU A 130 -1.11 -6.39 7.11
C LEU A 130 -1.20 -6.63 5.61
N ILE A 131 -1.58 -7.83 5.21
CA ILE A 131 -1.86 -8.18 3.81
C ILE A 131 -3.28 -8.71 3.65
N ALA A 132 -3.94 -8.34 2.55
CA ALA A 132 -5.28 -8.82 2.22
C ALA A 132 -5.46 -8.98 0.71
N GLY A 133 -6.36 -9.88 0.30
CA GLY A 133 -6.61 -10.17 -1.12
C GLY A 133 -6.09 -11.53 -1.56
N GLY A 134 -5.68 -11.63 -2.81
CA GLY A 134 -5.19 -12.90 -3.38
C GLY A 134 -6.26 -13.99 -3.49
N ALA A 135 -7.53 -13.59 -3.65
CA ALA A 135 -8.66 -14.50 -3.81
C ALA A 135 -8.72 -15.10 -5.22
N SER A 136 -9.29 -16.30 -5.33
CA SER A 136 -9.67 -16.89 -6.61
C SER A 136 -11.16 -16.59 -6.86
N VAL A 137 -11.43 -15.42 -7.45
CA VAL A 137 -12.81 -14.94 -7.68
C VAL A 137 -13.45 -15.49 -8.96
N LEU A 138 -12.69 -16.09 -9.85
CA LEU A 138 -13.20 -16.68 -11.08
C LEU A 138 -13.62 -18.13 -10.82
N SER A 139 -14.90 -18.40 -10.99
CA SER A 139 -15.46 -19.76 -11.00
C SER A 139 -14.96 -20.49 -12.26
N GLY A 140 -14.03 -21.41 -12.10
CA GLY A 140 -13.39 -22.13 -13.19
C GLY A 140 -11.86 -22.08 -13.02
N SER A 141 -11.15 -22.98 -13.64
CA SER A 141 -9.71 -23.17 -13.45
C SER A 141 -8.95 -21.84 -13.54
N ASP A 142 -8.60 -21.24 -12.41
CA ASP A 142 -7.54 -20.21 -12.33
C ASP A 142 -6.20 -20.91 -12.61
N SER A 143 -5.99 -21.23 -13.89
CA SER A 143 -4.81 -21.96 -14.36
C SER A 143 -3.50 -21.24 -14.02
N PHE A 144 -3.58 -19.93 -13.79
CA PHE A 144 -2.40 -19.11 -13.46
C PHE A 144 -2.18 -18.94 -11.97
N LYS A 145 -3.20 -19.20 -11.13
CA LYS A 145 -3.13 -19.05 -9.65
C LYS A 145 -2.52 -17.72 -9.21
N ILE A 146 -2.91 -16.63 -9.89
CA ILE A 146 -2.30 -15.31 -9.68
C ILE A 146 -2.44 -14.87 -8.22
N GLY A 147 -3.60 -15.08 -7.60
CA GLY A 147 -3.82 -14.74 -6.19
C GLY A 147 -2.84 -15.43 -5.26
N GLU A 148 -2.70 -16.75 -5.39
CA GLU A 148 -1.77 -17.56 -4.59
C GLU A 148 -0.30 -17.12 -4.81
N ARG A 149 0.08 -16.87 -6.07
CA ARG A 149 1.42 -16.42 -6.42
C ARG A 149 1.72 -15.02 -5.86
N ASN A 150 0.75 -14.10 -5.89
CA ASN A 150 0.88 -12.76 -5.30
C ASN A 150 1.08 -12.84 -3.79
N ILE A 151 0.28 -13.67 -3.09
CA ILE A 151 0.43 -13.90 -1.64
C ILE A 151 1.84 -14.44 -1.34
N ARG A 152 2.26 -15.48 -2.04
CA ARG A 152 3.56 -16.11 -1.84
C ARG A 152 4.70 -15.11 -2.08
N ALA A 153 4.71 -14.41 -3.20
CA ALA A 153 5.75 -13.42 -3.53
C ALA A 153 5.83 -12.31 -2.47
N THR A 154 4.68 -11.85 -1.96
CA THR A 154 4.63 -10.86 -0.88
C THR A 154 5.23 -11.40 0.41
N LEU A 155 4.82 -12.58 0.86
CA LEU A 155 5.32 -13.21 2.10
C LEU A 155 6.81 -13.54 2.01
N ASP A 156 7.27 -14.08 0.88
CA ASP A 156 8.67 -14.39 0.63
C ASP A 156 9.54 -13.13 0.67
N TRP A 157 9.05 -12.01 0.09
CA TRP A 157 9.76 -10.75 0.15
C TRP A 157 9.83 -10.23 1.59
N LEU A 158 8.71 -10.21 2.31
CA LEU A 158 8.67 -9.78 3.71
C LEU A 158 9.66 -10.58 4.56
N THR A 159 9.63 -11.90 4.48
CA THR A 159 10.49 -12.81 5.26
C THR A 159 11.98 -12.56 4.95
N ARG A 160 12.35 -12.50 3.66
CA ARG A 160 13.74 -12.24 3.24
C ARG A 160 14.27 -10.90 3.70
N ASN A 161 13.37 -9.93 3.90
CA ASN A 161 13.72 -8.60 4.38
C ASN A 161 13.48 -8.43 5.89
N GLY A 162 13.26 -9.50 6.66
CA GLY A 162 13.10 -9.47 8.12
C GLY A 162 11.85 -8.76 8.60
N PHE A 163 10.78 -8.78 7.79
CA PHE A 163 9.44 -8.34 8.16
C PHE A 163 8.49 -9.53 8.26
N SER A 164 7.41 -9.36 9.00
CA SER A 164 6.32 -10.32 9.07
C SER A 164 4.97 -9.62 8.93
N ALA A 165 4.02 -10.25 8.26
CA ALA A 165 2.64 -9.77 8.24
C ALA A 165 1.97 -10.18 9.56
N ARG A 166 1.63 -9.20 10.40
CA ARG A 166 0.93 -9.42 11.68
C ARG A 166 -0.45 -10.02 11.47
N ASN A 167 -1.14 -9.53 10.44
CA ASN A 167 -2.47 -9.98 10.07
C ASN A 167 -2.50 -10.33 8.58
N GLN A 168 -3.16 -11.42 8.25
CA GLN A 168 -3.32 -11.90 6.90
C GLN A 168 -4.80 -12.26 6.67
N VAL A 169 -5.43 -11.58 5.71
CA VAL A 169 -6.80 -11.88 5.27
C VAL A 169 -6.75 -12.18 3.77
N THR A 170 -6.17 -13.33 3.45
CA THR A 170 -5.80 -13.70 2.07
C THR A 170 -6.52 -14.95 1.58
N GLY A 171 -6.53 -15.13 0.25
CA GLY A 171 -7.17 -16.28 -0.38
C GLY A 171 -8.71 -16.20 -0.37
N GLY A 172 -9.37 -17.35 -0.45
CA GLY A 172 -10.83 -17.45 -0.56
C GLY A 172 -11.34 -17.06 -1.95
N THR A 173 -12.62 -16.67 -2.03
CA THR A 173 -13.32 -16.45 -3.30
C THR A 173 -14.01 -15.08 -3.40
N VAL A 174 -13.80 -14.19 -2.41
CA VAL A 174 -14.49 -12.89 -2.33
C VAL A 174 -13.52 -11.72 -2.48
N ASN A 175 -14.01 -10.66 -3.09
CA ASN A 175 -13.29 -9.39 -3.19
C ASN A 175 -13.27 -8.67 -1.83
N ARG A 176 -12.22 -7.89 -1.60
CA ARG A 176 -12.04 -7.09 -0.38
C ARG A 176 -11.79 -5.64 -0.70
N THR A 177 -12.18 -4.79 0.24
CA THR A 177 -11.90 -3.35 0.23
C THR A 177 -11.18 -3.00 1.52
N LEU A 178 -10.14 -2.15 1.45
CA LEU A 178 -9.38 -1.69 2.60
C LEU A 178 -9.52 -0.19 2.78
N HIS A 179 -9.65 0.24 4.04
CA HIS A 179 -9.58 1.64 4.46
C HIS A 179 -8.66 1.77 5.67
N LEU A 180 -7.53 2.43 5.52
CA LEU A 180 -6.57 2.71 6.60
C LEU A 180 -6.70 4.16 7.04
N ASP A 181 -7.11 4.36 8.29
CA ASP A 181 -7.08 5.66 8.96
C ASP A 181 -5.66 5.95 9.44
N VAL A 182 -5.04 6.99 8.87
CA VAL A 182 -3.65 7.36 9.18
C VAL A 182 -3.52 7.91 10.61
N SER A 183 -4.57 8.53 11.15
CA SER A 183 -4.52 9.15 12.48
C SER A 183 -4.23 8.18 13.61
N ASN A 184 -4.75 6.95 13.50
CA ASN A 184 -4.75 5.97 14.58
C ASN A 184 -4.34 4.55 14.15
N GLY A 185 -4.09 4.33 12.85
CA GLY A 185 -3.73 3.03 12.30
C GLY A 185 -4.87 2.01 12.30
N THR A 186 -6.12 2.45 12.40
CA THR A 186 -7.27 1.55 12.26
C THR A 186 -7.44 1.19 10.79
N LEU A 187 -7.32 -0.10 10.50
CA LEU A 187 -7.62 -0.65 9.18
C LEU A 187 -8.99 -1.32 9.20
N THR A 188 -9.90 -0.83 8.37
CA THR A 188 -11.19 -1.49 8.09
C THR A 188 -11.06 -2.31 6.82
N LEU A 189 -11.42 -3.60 6.90
CA LEU A 189 -11.53 -4.50 5.77
C LEU A 189 -13.00 -4.86 5.57
N LYS A 190 -13.51 -4.61 4.36
CA LYS A 190 -14.87 -4.96 3.96
C LYS A 190 -14.84 -6.05 2.91
N ALA A 191 -15.67 -7.07 3.11
CA ALA A 191 -15.98 -8.12 2.17
C ALA A 191 -17.50 -8.34 2.14
N PRO A 192 -18.08 -9.04 1.14
CA PRO A 192 -19.53 -9.28 1.07
C PRO A 192 -20.11 -9.93 2.33
N ASP A 193 -19.33 -10.78 3.00
CA ASP A 193 -19.69 -11.60 4.15
C ASP A 193 -19.03 -11.13 5.47
N ALA A 194 -18.20 -10.10 5.45
CA ALA A 194 -17.44 -9.66 6.61
C ALA A 194 -17.13 -8.16 6.61
N ASN A 195 -17.12 -7.58 7.81
CA ASN A 195 -16.58 -6.25 8.08
C ASN A 195 -15.66 -6.35 9.30
N LEU A 196 -14.34 -6.34 9.04
CA LEU A 196 -13.31 -6.54 10.06
C LEU A 196 -12.58 -5.23 10.32
N ALA A 197 -12.13 -5.03 11.57
CA ALA A 197 -11.28 -3.91 11.94
C ALA A 197 -10.02 -4.43 12.63
N PHE A 198 -8.87 -3.85 12.27
CA PHE A 198 -7.55 -4.18 12.81
C PHE A 198 -6.89 -2.92 13.35
N GLY A 199 -6.44 -2.95 14.60
CA GLY A 199 -5.68 -1.87 15.22
C GLY A 199 -4.18 -2.02 14.92
N LEU A 200 -3.68 -1.31 13.92
CA LEU A 200 -2.24 -1.23 13.67
C LEU A 200 -1.56 -0.16 14.54
N GLY A 201 -2.34 0.67 15.23
CA GLY A 201 -1.86 1.68 16.18
C GLY A 201 -1.64 1.15 17.61
N ALA A 202 -2.28 0.05 17.95
CA ALA A 202 -2.27 -0.51 19.32
C ALA A 202 -1.08 -1.42 19.59
#